data_1541bb7428e0cec837efbaa724e09e20
#
_entry.id   1541bb7428e0cec837efbaa724e09e20
#
_cell.length_a   1.000
_cell.length_b   1.000
_cell.length_c   1.000
_cell.angle_alpha   90.00
_cell.angle_beta   90.00
_cell.angle_gamma   90.00
#
_symmetry.space_group_name_H-M   'P 1'
#
loop_
_entity.id
_entity.type
_entity.pdbx_description
1 polymer ?
#
loop_
_entity_poly.entity_id
_entity_poly.type
_entity_poly.pdbx_seq_one_letter_code
_entity_poly.pdbx_strand_id
1 'polypeptide(L)'
;MKIKLYNNYNNIERIFYKNLRKENLDNKLEKSVIHSRYMDSSQSIIVPENETLTIAKFPPNRFSEKIGTHPDFIDESLLPKTQYICSIFLDIKGSTRLALKYDLETVQKIKNAVLSTGIEIIRYFGGHIHRLQGDAIFAFTGHSKLLKSDAIIQAINAASVIQYMNQNILKKYFENVLGVSSLKIRIGIDFGDDDEVLWSKYGIDNINEVTVTSLHADLSSKLQNKASENSIMVGENVFSYLQLPDDLLSDIYIKGSSEEKDYYIMKHNSFNYKMKNFDWSKYLER
;
A
#
# COMPACT_ATOMS: atom_id res chain seq x y z
N MET A 1 -2.06 -12.79 -20.59
CA MET A 1 -2.96 -13.52 -19.68
C MET A 1 -3.97 -12.54 -19.14
N LYS A 2 -5.27 -12.73 -19.41
CA LYS A 2 -6.30 -11.85 -18.86
C LYS A 2 -6.49 -12.22 -17.39
N ILE A 3 -5.99 -11.41 -16.48
CA ILE A 3 -6.32 -11.57 -15.06
C ILE A 3 -7.74 -11.02 -14.90
N LYS A 4 -8.68 -11.92 -14.65
CA LYS A 4 -10.00 -11.54 -14.18
C LYS A 4 -9.87 -11.04 -12.73
N LEU A 5 -9.43 -9.81 -12.54
CA LEU A 5 -9.64 -9.06 -11.29
C LEU A 5 -11.14 -8.90 -10.97
N TYR A 6 -11.98 -9.30 -11.89
CA TYR A 6 -13.43 -9.11 -11.92
C TYR A 6 -14.15 -9.52 -10.65
N ASN A 7 -13.81 -10.68 -10.09
CA ASN A 7 -14.42 -11.12 -8.83
C ASN A 7 -13.81 -10.43 -7.60
N ASN A 8 -12.62 -9.86 -7.74
CA ASN A 8 -11.86 -9.32 -6.64
C ASN A 8 -12.18 -7.85 -6.38
N TYR A 9 -12.43 -7.05 -7.43
CA TYR A 9 -12.88 -5.65 -7.26
C TYR A 9 -14.24 -5.57 -6.57
N ASN A 10 -15.18 -6.40 -6.97
CA ASN A 10 -16.49 -6.47 -6.31
C ASN A 10 -16.36 -6.88 -4.82
N ASN A 11 -15.39 -7.74 -4.49
CA ASN A 11 -15.14 -8.11 -3.10
C ASN A 11 -14.48 -6.96 -2.31
N ILE A 12 -13.53 -6.25 -2.88
CA ILE A 12 -12.87 -5.09 -2.24
C ILE A 12 -13.88 -3.95 -2.05
N GLU A 13 -14.66 -3.61 -3.08
CA GLU A 13 -15.74 -2.64 -2.96
C GLU A 13 -16.79 -3.07 -1.90
N ARG A 14 -17.14 -4.34 -1.88
CA ARG A 14 -18.07 -4.90 -0.91
C ARG A 14 -17.54 -4.82 0.52
N ILE A 15 -16.24 -5.05 0.73
CA ILE A 15 -15.57 -4.88 2.02
C ILE A 15 -15.59 -3.41 2.43
N PHE A 16 -15.27 -2.51 1.51
CA PHE A 16 -15.32 -1.06 1.74
C PHE A 16 -16.72 -0.61 2.20
N TYR A 17 -17.76 -0.94 1.43
CA TYR A 17 -19.13 -0.58 1.80
C TYR A 17 -19.62 -1.26 3.09
N LYS A 18 -19.15 -2.48 3.38
CA LYS A 18 -19.43 -3.15 4.66
C LYS A 18 -18.85 -2.40 5.85
N ASN A 19 -17.64 -1.86 5.70
CA ASN A 19 -17.00 -1.07 6.76
C ASN A 19 -17.67 0.30 6.94
N LEU A 20 -18.07 0.95 5.85
CA LEU A 20 -18.88 2.18 5.90
C LEU A 20 -20.24 1.97 6.59
N ARG A 21 -20.89 0.82 6.38
CA ARG A 21 -22.16 0.46 7.07
C ARG A 21 -22.00 0.34 8.58
N LYS A 22 -20.87 -0.20 9.04
CA LYS A 22 -20.59 -0.30 10.48
C LYS A 22 -20.44 1.05 11.16
N GLU A 23 -20.13 2.10 10.40
CA GLU A 23 -19.98 3.47 10.88
C GLU A 23 -21.26 4.31 10.81
N ASN A 24 -22.45 3.69 10.56
CA ASN A 24 -23.74 4.40 10.44
C ASN A 24 -23.75 5.50 9.36
N LEU A 25 -22.98 5.34 8.29
CA LEU A 25 -22.92 6.28 7.18
C LEU A 25 -24.06 5.98 6.18
N ASP A 26 -25.05 6.79 6.27
CA ASP A 26 -26.31 6.97 5.55
C ASP A 26 -26.71 6.02 4.40
N ASN A 27 -27.87 5.41 4.59
CA ASN A 27 -28.69 4.64 3.62
C ASN A 27 -28.93 5.31 2.25
N LYS A 28 -28.64 6.60 2.08
CA LYS A 28 -28.86 7.34 0.82
C LYS A 28 -27.80 7.05 -0.24
N LEU A 29 -26.55 6.83 0.16
CA LEU A 29 -25.47 6.53 -0.76
C LEU A 29 -25.58 5.13 -1.36
N GLU A 30 -26.04 4.16 -0.56
CA GLU A 30 -26.22 2.79 -1.00
C GLU A 30 -27.11 2.66 -2.23
N LYS A 31 -28.24 3.34 -2.23
CA LYS A 31 -29.23 3.19 -3.31
C LYS A 31 -28.77 3.83 -4.63
N SER A 32 -28.03 4.95 -4.58
CA SER A 32 -27.62 5.63 -5.81
C SER A 32 -26.35 5.03 -6.44
N VAL A 33 -25.39 4.56 -5.64
CA VAL A 33 -24.12 4.02 -6.14
C VAL A 33 -24.23 2.56 -6.55
N ILE A 34 -24.99 1.75 -5.80
CA ILE A 34 -25.19 0.33 -6.14
C ILE A 34 -26.02 0.20 -7.42
N HIS A 35 -27.04 1.02 -7.60
CA HIS A 35 -27.94 0.91 -8.75
C HIS A 35 -27.28 1.31 -10.10
N SER A 36 -26.34 2.28 -10.07
CA SER A 36 -25.65 2.71 -11.30
C SER A 36 -24.56 1.73 -11.78
N ARG A 37 -24.06 0.83 -10.91
CA ARG A 37 -22.93 -0.05 -11.20
C ARG A 37 -23.28 -1.50 -11.54
N TYR A 38 -24.45 -1.98 -11.15
CA TYR A 38 -24.91 -3.31 -11.57
C TYR A 38 -25.15 -3.41 -13.08
N MET A 39 -25.25 -2.29 -13.78
CA MET A 39 -25.55 -2.25 -15.21
C MET A 39 -24.33 -2.10 -16.11
N ASP A 40 -23.12 -1.75 -15.58
CA ASP A 40 -21.96 -1.40 -16.42
C ASP A 40 -20.70 -2.25 -16.15
N SER A 41 -20.88 -3.46 -15.68
CA SER A 41 -19.79 -4.30 -15.14
C SER A 41 -19.09 -5.19 -16.17
N SER A 42 -18.89 -4.75 -17.42
CA SER A 42 -18.32 -5.59 -18.49
C SER A 42 -16.85 -5.31 -18.85
N GLN A 43 -16.11 -4.52 -18.09
CA GLN A 43 -14.68 -4.28 -18.38
C GLN A 43 -13.76 -5.20 -17.58
N SER A 44 -13.01 -6.04 -18.29
CA SER A 44 -11.98 -6.93 -17.74
C SER A 44 -10.60 -6.27 -17.81
N ILE A 45 -9.81 -6.38 -16.75
CA ILE A 45 -8.40 -5.96 -16.74
C ILE A 45 -7.57 -7.04 -17.43
N ILE A 46 -6.76 -6.65 -18.41
CA ILE A 46 -5.94 -7.54 -19.24
C ILE A 46 -4.49 -7.47 -18.75
N VAL A 47 -3.88 -8.60 -18.45
CA VAL A 47 -2.44 -8.74 -18.19
C VAL A 47 -1.83 -9.57 -19.34
N PRO A 48 -0.63 -9.24 -19.84
CA PRO A 48 -0.01 -9.94 -20.98
C PRO A 48 0.17 -11.44 -20.75
N GLU A 49 0.01 -12.24 -21.80
CA GLU A 49 -0.05 -13.71 -21.74
C GLU A 49 1.26 -14.39 -21.32
N ASN A 50 2.39 -13.71 -21.36
CA ASN A 50 3.73 -14.31 -21.14
C ASN A 50 4.32 -14.11 -19.75
N GLU A 51 3.69 -13.34 -18.89
CA GLU A 51 4.13 -13.19 -17.51
C GLU A 51 2.97 -13.49 -16.57
N THR A 52 3.04 -14.64 -15.94
CA THR A 52 2.06 -15.05 -14.94
C THR A 52 2.28 -14.31 -13.65
N LEU A 53 2.06 -12.99 -13.65
CA LEU A 53 1.86 -12.20 -12.45
C LEU A 53 0.54 -12.66 -11.83
N THR A 54 0.61 -13.65 -11.00
CA THR A 54 -0.57 -14.36 -10.52
C THR A 54 -1.18 -13.66 -9.33
N ILE A 55 -1.93 -12.57 -9.55
CA ILE A 55 -2.93 -12.12 -8.56
C ILE A 55 -3.88 -13.29 -8.22
N ALA A 56 -4.07 -14.25 -9.12
CA ALA A 56 -4.98 -15.39 -8.97
C ALA A 56 -4.43 -16.54 -8.12
N LYS A 57 -3.14 -16.58 -7.79
CA LYS A 57 -2.55 -17.69 -6.99
C LYS A 57 -2.68 -17.51 -5.49
N PHE A 58 -3.03 -16.32 -5.04
CA PHE A 58 -3.20 -16.07 -3.62
C PHE A 58 -4.69 -16.11 -3.29
N PRO A 59 -5.21 -17.23 -2.77
CA PRO A 59 -6.50 -17.20 -2.14
C PRO A 59 -6.43 -16.13 -1.03
N PRO A 60 -7.54 -15.50 -0.65
CA PRO A 60 -7.59 -14.53 0.43
C PRO A 60 -7.35 -15.21 1.78
N ASN A 61 -6.24 -15.91 1.91
CA ASN A 61 -5.75 -16.39 3.18
C ASN A 61 -5.13 -15.18 3.86
N ARG A 62 -5.92 -14.55 4.71
CA ARG A 62 -5.47 -13.49 5.59
C ARG A 62 -4.30 -14.01 6.39
N PHE A 63 -3.10 -13.63 6.00
CA PHE A 63 -1.89 -14.03 6.67
C PHE A 63 -1.88 -13.58 8.14
N SER A 64 -2.47 -12.42 8.43
CA SER A 64 -2.56 -11.88 9.78
C SER A 64 -3.90 -11.16 10.00
N GLU A 65 -4.48 -11.32 11.19
CA GLU A 65 -5.71 -10.63 11.62
C GLU A 65 -5.47 -9.54 12.66
N LYS A 66 -4.25 -9.41 13.17
CA LYS A 66 -3.89 -8.44 14.22
C LYS A 66 -2.80 -7.51 13.73
N ILE A 67 -2.84 -6.28 14.23
CA ILE A 67 -1.75 -5.32 14.09
C ILE A 67 -0.65 -5.69 15.09
N GLY A 68 0.61 -5.47 14.70
CA GLY A 68 1.75 -5.64 15.59
C GLY A 68 2.73 -6.71 15.14
N THR A 69 3.11 -7.61 16.03
CA THR A 69 4.11 -8.66 15.77
C THR A 69 3.76 -9.49 14.53
N HIS A 70 4.73 -9.65 13.64
CA HIS A 70 4.58 -10.48 12.46
C HIS A 70 4.30 -11.94 12.85
N PRO A 71 3.36 -12.64 12.18
CA PRO A 71 2.95 -14.01 12.55
C PRO A 71 4.09 -15.03 12.63
N ASP A 72 5.14 -14.89 11.82
CA ASP A 72 6.31 -15.79 11.86
C ASP A 72 7.15 -15.61 13.14
N PHE A 73 6.94 -14.55 13.93
CA PHE A 73 7.74 -14.18 15.10
C PHE A 73 6.91 -14.05 16.40
N ILE A 74 5.71 -14.62 16.42
CA ILE A 74 4.91 -14.73 17.67
C ILE A 74 5.65 -15.56 18.71
N ASP A 75 6.38 -16.58 18.27
CA ASP A 75 7.34 -17.30 19.11
C ASP A 75 8.65 -16.51 19.16
N GLU A 76 8.80 -15.73 20.21
CA GLU A 76 9.97 -14.88 20.44
C GLU A 76 11.27 -15.66 20.68
N SER A 77 11.19 -16.97 20.95
CA SER A 77 12.37 -17.83 21.10
C SER A 77 13.21 -17.95 19.83
N LEU A 78 12.60 -17.62 18.69
CA LEU A 78 13.27 -17.62 17.38
C LEU A 78 14.07 -16.32 17.12
N LEU A 79 13.97 -15.32 17.98
CA LEU A 79 14.61 -14.01 17.81
C LEU A 79 15.98 -13.92 18.48
N PRO A 80 16.94 -13.14 17.94
CA PRO A 80 16.84 -12.39 16.66
C PRO A 80 16.97 -13.30 15.44
N LYS A 81 16.28 -12.97 14.35
CA LYS A 81 16.29 -13.75 13.14
C LYS A 81 16.25 -12.87 11.88
N THR A 82 17.02 -13.23 10.87
CA THR A 82 16.95 -12.61 9.56
C THR A 82 15.82 -13.22 8.72
N GLN A 83 15.07 -12.38 8.04
CA GLN A 83 14.04 -12.79 7.09
C GLN A 83 13.62 -11.60 6.25
N TYR A 84 13.65 -11.75 4.92
CA TYR A 84 13.27 -10.72 3.96
C TYR A 84 11.86 -10.17 4.19
N ILE A 85 11.67 -8.92 3.79
CA ILE A 85 10.37 -8.26 3.74
C ILE A 85 10.27 -7.36 2.49
N CYS A 86 9.04 -7.15 2.01
CA CYS A 86 8.73 -6.00 1.19
C CYS A 86 7.88 -5.02 2.01
N SER A 87 8.42 -3.86 2.28
CA SER A 87 7.83 -2.84 3.14
C SER A 87 6.90 -1.93 2.35
N ILE A 88 5.73 -1.63 2.91
CA ILE A 88 4.75 -0.67 2.37
C ILE A 88 4.53 0.41 3.40
N PHE A 89 4.77 1.67 3.02
CA PHE A 89 4.40 2.83 3.83
C PHE A 89 3.36 3.66 3.08
N LEU A 90 2.18 3.84 3.66
CA LEU A 90 1.07 4.61 3.10
C LEU A 90 0.75 5.78 4.02
N ASP A 91 0.47 6.96 3.44
CA ASP A 91 0.18 8.17 4.20
C ASP A 91 -0.80 9.09 3.45
N ILE A 92 -1.58 9.87 4.19
CA ILE A 92 -2.45 10.91 3.64
C ILE A 92 -1.67 12.23 3.55
N LYS A 93 -1.36 12.69 2.35
CA LYS A 93 -0.65 13.96 2.16
C LYS A 93 -1.44 15.14 2.69
N GLY A 94 -0.85 15.84 3.65
CA GLY A 94 -1.44 17.05 4.21
C GLY A 94 -2.56 16.82 5.22
N SER A 95 -2.64 15.65 5.82
CA SER A 95 -3.62 15.26 6.83
C SER A 95 -3.71 16.22 8.01
N THR A 96 -2.59 16.82 8.44
CA THR A 96 -2.56 17.83 9.48
C THR A 96 -3.42 19.05 9.13
N ARG A 97 -3.52 19.40 7.85
CA ARG A 97 -4.35 20.52 7.38
C ARG A 97 -5.85 20.20 7.41
N LEU A 98 -6.22 18.91 7.44
CA LEU A 98 -7.63 18.52 7.56
C LEU A 98 -8.22 19.01 8.87
N ALA A 99 -7.48 18.89 9.98
CA ALA A 99 -7.91 19.37 11.30
C ALA A 99 -8.05 20.90 11.40
N LEU A 100 -7.49 21.65 10.46
CA LEU A 100 -7.70 23.12 10.36
C LEU A 100 -8.92 23.47 9.52
N LYS A 101 -9.44 22.55 8.73
CA LYS A 101 -10.53 22.79 7.77
C LYS A 101 -11.86 22.18 8.20
N TYR A 102 -11.82 21.06 8.91
CA TYR A 102 -12.97 20.25 9.22
C TYR A 102 -13.03 19.96 10.72
N ASP A 103 -14.21 19.67 11.23
CA ASP A 103 -14.39 19.21 12.61
C ASP A 103 -13.73 17.84 12.84
N LEU A 104 -13.49 17.50 14.11
CA LEU A 104 -12.75 16.29 14.48
C LEU A 104 -13.45 15.00 14.05
N GLU A 105 -14.79 15.00 14.04
CA GLU A 105 -15.57 13.83 13.61
C GLU A 105 -15.41 13.59 12.11
N THR A 106 -15.48 14.65 11.30
CA THR A 106 -15.21 14.58 9.85
C THR A 106 -13.78 14.12 9.57
N VAL A 107 -12.78 14.64 10.29
CA VAL A 107 -11.37 14.22 10.16
C VAL A 107 -11.19 12.74 10.54
N GLN A 108 -11.85 12.30 11.61
CA GLN A 108 -11.82 10.89 12.03
C GLN A 108 -12.43 9.99 10.95
N LYS A 109 -13.59 10.33 10.40
CA LYS A 109 -14.25 9.58 9.32
C LYS A 109 -13.36 9.47 8.07
N ILE A 110 -12.70 10.56 7.69
CA ILE A 110 -11.75 10.59 6.57
C ILE A 110 -10.59 9.62 6.82
N LYS A 111 -9.90 9.78 7.96
CA LYS A 111 -8.74 8.95 8.29
C LYS A 111 -9.13 7.49 8.37
N ASN A 112 -10.22 7.17 9.06
CA ASN A 112 -10.67 5.81 9.21
C ASN A 112 -11.05 5.15 7.88
N ALA A 113 -11.71 5.86 6.98
CA ALA A 113 -12.04 5.33 5.65
C ALA A 113 -10.79 4.97 4.85
N VAL A 114 -9.74 5.81 4.87
CA VAL A 114 -8.46 5.52 4.20
C VAL A 114 -7.75 4.34 4.87
N LEU A 115 -7.61 4.37 6.19
CA LEU A 115 -6.92 3.32 6.94
C LEU A 115 -7.61 1.97 6.77
N SER A 116 -8.95 1.92 6.93
CA SER A 116 -9.73 0.68 6.77
C SER A 116 -9.59 0.11 5.37
N THR A 117 -9.66 0.97 4.34
CA THR A 117 -9.47 0.55 2.94
C THR A 117 -8.06 0.01 2.70
N GLY A 118 -7.04 0.72 3.17
CA GLY A 118 -5.65 0.29 3.05
C GLY A 118 -5.39 -1.04 3.76
N ILE A 119 -5.86 -1.19 5.00
CA ILE A 119 -5.74 -2.42 5.80
C ILE A 119 -6.36 -3.61 5.06
N GLU A 120 -7.61 -3.48 4.61
CA GLU A 120 -8.31 -4.60 3.96
C GLU A 120 -7.66 -5.00 2.64
N ILE A 121 -7.17 -4.03 1.84
CA ILE A 121 -6.49 -4.32 0.59
C ILE A 121 -5.13 -4.99 0.84
N ILE A 122 -4.31 -4.46 1.75
CA ILE A 122 -3.02 -5.06 2.09
C ILE A 122 -3.21 -6.49 2.58
N ARG A 123 -4.16 -6.74 3.49
CA ARG A 123 -4.48 -8.08 4.00
C ARG A 123 -5.03 -9.00 2.91
N TYR A 124 -5.82 -8.47 1.98
CA TYR A 124 -6.34 -9.23 0.85
C TYR A 124 -5.21 -9.80 -0.01
N PHE A 125 -4.13 -9.02 -0.22
CA PHE A 125 -2.93 -9.45 -0.92
C PHE A 125 -1.91 -10.20 -0.04
N GLY A 126 -2.30 -10.63 1.15
CA GLY A 126 -1.44 -11.44 2.03
C GLY A 126 -0.46 -10.65 2.88
N GLY A 127 -0.62 -9.33 2.95
CA GLY A 127 0.25 -8.47 3.76
C GLY A 127 -0.14 -8.48 5.25
N HIS A 128 0.82 -8.11 6.08
CA HIS A 128 0.71 -7.92 7.51
C HIS A 128 0.77 -6.44 7.87
N ILE A 129 -0.18 -5.97 8.68
CA ILE A 129 -0.17 -4.60 9.19
C ILE A 129 0.67 -4.57 10.46
N HIS A 130 1.84 -3.92 10.36
CA HIS A 130 2.74 -3.81 11.50
C HIS A 130 2.31 -2.69 12.44
N ARG A 131 2.07 -1.49 11.92
CA ARG A 131 1.68 -0.33 12.73
C ARG A 131 0.73 0.62 12.01
N LEU A 132 -0.07 1.32 12.81
CA LEU A 132 -0.75 2.54 12.41
C LEU A 132 -0.07 3.73 13.11
N GLN A 133 0.37 4.71 12.33
CA GLN A 133 1.04 5.92 12.83
C GLN A 133 0.21 7.14 12.43
N GLY A 134 -0.74 7.50 13.28
CA GLY A 134 -1.69 8.59 12.96
C GLY A 134 -2.62 8.24 11.80
N ASP A 135 -2.33 8.74 10.62
CA ASP A 135 -3.03 8.46 9.37
C ASP A 135 -2.18 7.64 8.38
N ALA A 136 -1.07 7.10 8.85
CA ALA A 136 -0.19 6.25 8.06
C ALA A 136 -0.35 4.77 8.42
N ILE A 137 -0.11 3.91 7.43
CA ILE A 137 0.01 2.45 7.58
C ILE A 137 1.45 2.06 7.29
N PHE A 138 2.07 1.35 8.23
CA PHE A 138 3.31 0.62 8.00
C PHE A 138 3.00 -0.87 7.98
N ALA A 139 3.28 -1.51 6.85
CA ALA A 139 2.92 -2.89 6.57
C ALA A 139 4.03 -3.62 5.83
N PHE A 140 3.99 -4.95 5.89
CA PHE A 140 4.91 -5.83 5.19
C PHE A 140 4.15 -6.85 4.37
N THR A 141 4.72 -7.24 3.22
CA THR A 141 4.46 -8.50 2.55
C THR A 141 5.71 -9.37 2.64
N GLY A 142 5.51 -10.69 2.63
CA GLY A 142 6.59 -11.65 2.84
C GLY A 142 6.40 -12.45 4.12
N HIS A 143 6.74 -13.72 4.06
CA HIS A 143 6.77 -14.66 5.17
C HIS A 143 7.60 -15.89 4.77
N SER A 144 7.99 -16.70 5.75
CA SER A 144 8.93 -17.82 5.58
C SER A 144 8.58 -18.85 4.50
N LYS A 145 7.32 -18.90 4.06
CA LYS A 145 6.83 -19.86 3.03
C LYS A 145 6.50 -19.20 1.69
N LEU A 146 6.76 -17.90 1.54
CA LEU A 146 6.46 -17.15 0.33
C LEU A 146 7.74 -16.91 -0.47
N LEU A 147 7.64 -16.90 -1.80
CA LEU A 147 8.77 -16.47 -2.63
C LEU A 147 8.97 -14.95 -2.53
N LYS A 148 10.22 -14.51 -2.58
CA LYS A 148 10.58 -13.09 -2.52
C LYS A 148 9.91 -12.26 -3.63
N SER A 149 9.91 -12.80 -4.86
CA SER A 149 9.19 -12.21 -6.00
C SER A 149 7.70 -12.01 -5.71
N ASP A 150 7.07 -13.04 -5.13
CA ASP A 150 5.64 -13.00 -4.82
C ASP A 150 5.34 -11.96 -3.74
N ALA A 151 6.23 -11.80 -2.74
CA ALA A 151 6.10 -10.77 -1.72
C ALA A 151 6.14 -9.36 -2.33
N ILE A 152 7.09 -9.09 -3.25
CA ILE A 152 7.18 -7.81 -3.93
C ILE A 152 5.94 -7.55 -4.80
N ILE A 153 5.48 -8.57 -5.54
CA ILE A 153 4.27 -8.48 -6.36
C ILE A 153 3.03 -8.20 -5.50
N GLN A 154 2.89 -8.83 -4.34
CA GLN A 154 1.81 -8.56 -3.39
C GLN A 154 1.80 -7.09 -2.95
N ALA A 155 2.97 -6.52 -2.64
CA ALA A 155 3.11 -5.12 -2.25
C ALA A 155 2.70 -4.16 -3.37
N ILE A 156 3.18 -4.41 -4.60
CA ILE A 156 2.82 -3.61 -5.78
C ILE A 156 1.33 -3.68 -6.07
N ASN A 157 0.75 -4.87 -6.03
CA ASN A 157 -0.69 -5.07 -6.25
C ASN A 157 -1.51 -4.34 -5.19
N ALA A 158 -1.18 -4.49 -3.92
CA ALA A 158 -1.86 -3.80 -2.84
C ALA A 158 -1.81 -2.28 -3.03
N ALA A 159 -0.63 -1.73 -3.27
CA ALA A 159 -0.44 -0.31 -3.48
C ALA A 159 -1.20 0.24 -4.69
N SER A 160 -1.18 -0.49 -5.82
CA SER A 160 -1.87 -0.11 -7.05
C SER A 160 -3.39 -0.09 -6.86
N VAL A 161 -3.94 -1.12 -6.22
CA VAL A 161 -5.38 -1.19 -5.92
C VAL A 161 -5.79 -0.13 -4.90
N ILE A 162 -4.97 0.19 -3.90
CA ILE A 162 -5.22 1.30 -2.97
C ILE A 162 -5.33 2.63 -3.72
N GLN A 163 -4.42 2.92 -4.65
CA GLN A 163 -4.47 4.14 -5.45
C GLN A 163 -5.72 4.18 -6.34
N TYR A 164 -6.07 3.07 -6.96
CA TYR A 164 -7.31 2.95 -7.73
C TYR A 164 -8.55 3.24 -6.88
N MET A 165 -8.65 2.61 -5.71
CA MET A 165 -9.77 2.82 -4.78
C MET A 165 -9.84 4.26 -4.29
N ASN A 166 -8.68 4.87 -4.00
CA ASN A 166 -8.62 6.27 -3.61
C ASN A 166 -9.18 7.20 -4.69
N GLN A 167 -8.77 7.01 -5.94
CA GLN A 167 -9.18 7.91 -7.02
C GLN A 167 -10.61 7.68 -7.52
N ASN A 168 -11.09 6.44 -7.50
CA ASN A 168 -12.36 6.10 -8.11
C ASN A 168 -13.52 5.95 -7.10
N ILE A 169 -13.22 5.59 -5.87
CA ILE A 169 -14.23 5.29 -4.84
C ILE A 169 -14.18 6.30 -3.69
N LEU A 170 -13.04 6.37 -2.99
CA LEU A 170 -12.92 7.23 -1.81
C LEU A 170 -13.10 8.71 -2.16
N LYS A 171 -12.50 9.16 -3.26
CA LYS A 171 -12.67 10.54 -3.75
C LYS A 171 -14.14 10.90 -3.90
N LYS A 172 -14.93 10.07 -4.58
CA LYS A 172 -16.36 10.30 -4.77
C LYS A 172 -17.14 10.32 -3.45
N TYR A 173 -16.79 9.39 -2.55
CA TYR A 173 -17.37 9.35 -1.21
C TYR A 173 -17.10 10.64 -0.43
N PHE A 174 -15.86 11.10 -0.39
CA PHE A 174 -15.50 12.32 0.33
C PHE A 174 -16.15 13.56 -0.25
N GLU A 175 -16.16 13.70 -1.58
CA GLU A 175 -16.79 14.84 -2.26
C GLU A 175 -18.31 14.86 -2.06
N ASN A 176 -18.99 13.74 -2.23
CA ASN A 176 -20.46 13.69 -2.25
C ASN A 176 -21.08 13.57 -0.85
N VAL A 177 -20.39 12.97 0.11
CA VAL A 177 -20.95 12.69 1.46
C VAL A 177 -20.42 13.65 2.50
N LEU A 178 -19.12 13.92 2.48
CA LEU A 178 -18.47 14.73 3.50
C LEU A 178 -18.19 16.15 3.05
N GLY A 179 -18.45 16.50 1.78
CA GLY A 179 -18.12 17.82 1.23
C GLY A 179 -16.62 18.13 1.25
N VAL A 180 -15.78 17.09 1.30
CA VAL A 180 -14.33 17.20 1.37
C VAL A 180 -13.74 17.10 -0.02
N SER A 181 -12.93 18.08 -0.41
CA SER A 181 -12.16 18.00 -1.65
C SER A 181 -11.17 16.83 -1.60
N SER A 182 -10.87 16.26 -2.76
CA SER A 182 -10.08 15.04 -2.96
C SER A 182 -8.90 14.85 -2.00
N LEU A 183 -8.82 13.68 -1.39
CA LEU A 183 -7.67 13.24 -0.63
C LEU A 183 -6.54 12.76 -1.54
N LYS A 184 -5.33 12.95 -1.07
CA LYS A 184 -4.11 12.59 -1.77
C LYS A 184 -3.35 11.58 -0.93
N ILE A 185 -3.20 10.36 -1.47
CA ILE A 185 -2.46 9.28 -0.82
C ILE A 185 -1.10 9.15 -1.47
N ARG A 186 -0.08 8.91 -0.66
CA ARG A 186 1.28 8.62 -1.09
C ARG A 186 1.69 7.26 -0.57
N ILE A 187 2.36 6.47 -1.41
CA ILE A 187 2.83 5.14 -1.03
C ILE A 187 4.31 5.00 -1.39
N GLY A 188 5.09 4.46 -0.46
CA GLY A 188 6.47 4.04 -0.67
C GLY A 188 6.60 2.54 -0.48
N ILE A 189 7.34 1.88 -1.38
CA ILE A 189 7.60 0.45 -1.33
C ILE A 189 9.08 0.21 -1.45
N ASP A 190 9.63 -0.62 -0.55
CA ASP A 190 11.00 -1.09 -0.68
C ASP A 190 11.13 -2.55 -0.24
N PHE A 191 12.15 -3.22 -0.75
CA PHE A 191 12.43 -4.63 -0.50
C PHE A 191 13.81 -4.80 0.14
N GLY A 192 13.85 -5.47 1.29
CA GLY A 192 15.07 -5.91 1.95
C GLY A 192 15.17 -7.43 1.90
N ASP A 193 16.33 -7.93 1.47
CA ASP A 193 16.62 -9.36 1.42
C ASP A 193 16.92 -9.94 2.81
N ASP A 194 17.12 -11.25 2.93
CA ASP A 194 17.30 -11.94 4.20
C ASP A 194 18.44 -11.37 5.05
N ASP A 195 19.56 -11.00 4.43
CA ASP A 195 20.72 -10.40 5.09
C ASP A 195 20.60 -8.89 5.36
N GLU A 196 19.55 -8.26 4.84
CA GLU A 196 19.24 -6.83 5.00
C GLU A 196 18.13 -6.56 6.04
N VAL A 197 17.56 -7.61 6.62
CA VAL A 197 16.43 -7.51 7.55
C VAL A 197 16.63 -8.36 8.77
N LEU A 198 16.76 -7.73 9.94
CA LEU A 198 16.85 -8.41 11.23
C LEU A 198 15.60 -8.16 12.06
N TRP A 199 14.87 -9.21 12.34
CA TRP A 199 13.76 -9.20 13.29
C TRP A 199 14.29 -9.35 14.71
N SER A 200 13.89 -8.46 15.61
CA SER A 200 14.35 -8.45 17.00
C SER A 200 13.27 -7.89 17.91
N LYS A 201 13.40 -8.23 19.19
CA LYS A 201 12.63 -7.64 20.26
C LYS A 201 13.32 -6.37 20.78
N TYR A 202 12.58 -5.28 20.84
CA TYR A 202 13.04 -3.99 21.35
C TYR A 202 12.22 -3.57 22.55
N GLY A 203 12.87 -2.94 23.52
CA GLY A 203 12.24 -2.44 24.72
C GLY A 203 12.72 -3.15 25.97
N ILE A 204 11.95 -3.02 27.04
CA ILE A 204 12.26 -3.58 28.37
C ILE A 204 11.03 -4.33 28.90
N ASP A 205 11.25 -5.43 29.56
CA ASP A 205 10.23 -6.23 30.27
C ASP A 205 8.91 -6.37 29.47
N ASN A 206 7.83 -5.81 30.01
CA ASN A 206 6.50 -5.83 29.38
C ASN A 206 6.24 -4.65 28.41
N ILE A 207 7.19 -3.72 28.29
CA ILE A 207 7.14 -2.57 27.37
C ILE A 207 8.09 -2.86 26.22
N ASN A 208 7.66 -3.72 25.33
CA ASN A 208 8.48 -4.17 24.23
C ASN A 208 7.62 -4.47 23.00
N GLU A 209 8.29 -4.58 21.86
CA GLU A 209 7.70 -4.98 20.59
C GLU A 209 8.69 -5.77 19.76
N VAL A 210 8.19 -6.63 18.92
CA VAL A 210 8.97 -7.29 17.87
C VAL A 210 8.86 -6.48 16.59
N THR A 211 9.98 -5.98 16.11
CA THR A 211 10.06 -5.18 14.89
C THR A 211 11.35 -5.44 14.13
N VAL A 212 11.53 -4.78 13.01
CA VAL A 212 12.68 -4.95 12.12
C VAL A 212 13.73 -3.86 12.31
N THR A 213 15.00 -4.25 12.21
CA THR A 213 16.11 -3.37 11.83
C THR A 213 16.39 -3.61 10.37
N SER A 214 16.13 -2.63 9.52
CA SER A 214 16.37 -2.72 8.08
C SER A 214 16.42 -1.33 7.46
N LEU A 215 17.46 -1.09 6.66
CA LEU A 215 17.52 0.12 5.84
C LEU A 215 16.31 0.24 4.92
N HIS A 216 15.86 -0.87 4.34
CA HIS A 216 14.75 -0.91 3.37
C HIS A 216 13.40 -0.64 4.02
N ALA A 217 13.20 -1.06 5.27
CA ALA A 217 12.03 -0.67 6.04
C ALA A 217 11.98 0.87 6.26
N ASP A 218 13.11 1.47 6.61
CA ASP A 218 13.24 2.92 6.79
C ASP A 218 13.09 3.67 5.45
N LEU A 219 13.67 3.12 4.37
CA LEU A 219 13.58 3.73 3.03
C LEU A 219 12.14 3.76 2.51
N SER A 220 11.29 2.78 2.82
CA SER A 220 9.88 2.80 2.39
C SER A 220 9.15 4.06 2.85
N SER A 221 9.39 4.51 4.08
CA SER A 221 8.82 5.76 4.61
C SER A 221 9.41 7.01 3.93
N LYS A 222 10.71 7.01 3.62
CA LYS A 222 11.36 8.10 2.89
C LYS A 222 10.87 8.17 1.44
N LEU A 223 10.70 7.03 0.78
CA LEU A 223 10.11 6.92 -0.56
C LEU A 223 8.68 7.49 -0.58
N GLN A 224 7.87 7.12 0.41
CA GLN A 224 6.53 7.68 0.57
C GLN A 224 6.56 9.21 0.68
N ASN A 225 7.50 9.78 1.44
CA ASN A 225 7.65 11.22 1.57
C ASN A 225 8.05 11.92 0.27
N LYS A 226 8.83 11.26 -0.59
CA LYS A 226 9.22 11.74 -1.92
C LYS A 226 8.11 11.57 -2.96
N ALA A 227 7.17 10.67 -2.73
CA ALA A 227 6.06 10.41 -3.65
C ALA A 227 5.24 11.67 -3.91
N SER A 228 4.89 11.87 -5.17
CA SER A 228 3.93 12.88 -5.58
C SER A 228 2.52 12.51 -5.10
N GLU A 229 1.56 13.39 -5.29
CA GLU A 229 0.17 13.16 -4.94
C GLU A 229 -0.39 11.98 -5.74
N ASN A 230 -1.01 11.02 -5.05
CA ASN A 230 -1.61 9.82 -5.63
C ASN A 230 -0.61 8.98 -6.45
N SER A 231 0.64 8.93 -6.01
CA SER A 231 1.68 8.15 -6.67
C SER A 231 2.27 7.07 -5.74
N ILE A 232 3.01 6.15 -6.35
CA ILE A 232 3.75 5.09 -5.69
C ILE A 232 5.22 5.28 -6.03
N MET A 233 6.06 5.38 -5.00
CA MET A 233 7.51 5.37 -5.14
C MET A 233 8.06 4.01 -4.79
N VAL A 234 8.95 3.49 -5.63
CA VAL A 234 9.62 2.20 -5.43
C VAL A 234 11.13 2.38 -5.30
N GLY A 235 11.74 1.66 -4.38
CA GLY A 235 13.18 1.60 -4.20
C GLY A 235 13.86 0.66 -5.21
N GLU A 236 15.18 0.80 -5.34
CA GLU A 236 16.00 0.07 -6.32
C GLU A 236 15.83 -1.44 -6.24
N ASN A 237 15.78 -2.00 -5.03
CA ASN A 237 15.62 -3.46 -4.87
C ASN A 237 14.29 -3.97 -5.43
N VAL A 238 13.21 -3.17 -5.38
CA VAL A 238 11.89 -3.55 -5.91
C VAL A 238 11.94 -3.68 -7.44
N PHE A 239 12.40 -2.64 -8.14
CA PHE A 239 12.35 -2.65 -9.60
C PHE A 239 13.46 -3.51 -10.22
N SER A 240 14.61 -3.64 -9.55
CA SER A 240 15.71 -4.48 -10.03
C SER A 240 15.41 -5.96 -9.81
N TYR A 241 14.86 -6.35 -8.65
CA TYR A 241 14.56 -7.74 -8.35
C TYR A 241 13.52 -8.33 -9.31
N LEU A 242 12.46 -7.58 -9.60
CA LEU A 242 11.40 -7.99 -10.53
C LEU A 242 11.74 -7.69 -12.00
N GLN A 243 12.82 -6.97 -12.27
CA GLN A 243 13.13 -6.46 -13.61
C GLN A 243 11.91 -5.74 -14.22
N LEU A 244 11.35 -4.80 -13.44
CA LEU A 244 10.13 -4.10 -13.86
C LEU A 244 10.36 -3.38 -15.21
N PRO A 245 9.39 -3.46 -16.13
CA PRO A 245 9.48 -2.79 -17.42
C PRO A 245 9.70 -1.28 -17.28
N ASP A 246 10.60 -0.72 -18.09
CA ASP A 246 10.95 0.71 -18.05
C ASP A 246 9.75 1.63 -18.25
N ASP A 247 8.75 1.19 -19.01
CA ASP A 247 7.55 1.97 -19.28
C ASP A 247 6.56 2.05 -18.09
N LEU A 248 6.80 1.27 -17.04
CA LEU A 248 6.13 1.41 -15.73
C LEU A 248 6.90 2.29 -14.75
N LEU A 249 8.09 2.75 -15.12
CA LEU A 249 8.99 3.48 -14.23
C LEU A 249 9.29 4.86 -14.79
N SER A 250 9.32 5.87 -13.93
CA SER A 250 9.74 7.21 -14.32
C SER A 250 10.58 7.87 -13.23
N ASP A 251 11.47 8.77 -13.65
CA ASP A 251 12.26 9.59 -12.73
C ASP A 251 11.40 10.69 -12.10
N ILE A 252 11.85 11.19 -10.96
CA ILE A 252 11.27 12.36 -10.33
C ILE A 252 12.07 13.59 -10.73
N TYR A 253 11.37 14.67 -11.04
CA TYR A 253 12.01 15.97 -11.27
C TYR A 253 12.00 16.80 -9.98
N ILE A 254 13.11 17.51 -9.74
CA ILE A 254 13.21 18.46 -8.64
C ILE A 254 12.25 19.63 -8.91
N LYS A 255 11.47 19.98 -7.92
CA LYS A 255 10.49 21.06 -8.02
C LYS A 255 11.20 22.38 -8.36
N GLY A 256 10.89 22.96 -9.51
CA GLY A 256 11.45 24.22 -9.99
C GLY A 256 12.56 24.06 -11.05
N SER A 257 12.96 22.85 -11.39
CA SER A 257 13.84 22.54 -12.49
C SER A 257 13.18 21.53 -13.43
N SER A 258 13.14 21.85 -14.73
CA SER A 258 12.67 20.92 -15.77
C SER A 258 13.76 19.92 -16.20
N GLU A 259 15.01 20.15 -15.82
CA GLU A 259 16.17 19.37 -16.28
C GLU A 259 16.82 18.54 -15.18
N GLU A 260 16.68 18.95 -13.91
CA GLU A 260 17.32 18.26 -12.80
C GLU A 260 16.40 17.15 -12.25
N LYS A 261 16.88 15.91 -12.35
CA LYS A 261 16.18 14.71 -11.90
C LYS A 261 16.69 14.26 -10.55
N ASP A 262 15.79 13.85 -9.68
CA ASP A 262 16.13 13.20 -8.41
C ASP A 262 16.11 11.68 -8.61
N TYR A 263 17.28 11.07 -8.65
CA TYR A 263 17.43 9.64 -8.90
C TYR A 263 17.60 8.82 -7.63
N TYR A 264 18.06 9.47 -6.56
CA TYR A 264 18.53 8.76 -5.38
C TYR A 264 17.73 9.17 -4.14
N ILE A 265 17.20 8.17 -3.46
CA ILE A 265 16.60 8.35 -2.14
C ILE A 265 17.67 8.50 -1.04
N MET A 266 18.82 7.89 -1.25
CA MET A 266 19.97 7.95 -0.35
C MET A 266 21.27 7.97 -1.13
N LYS A 267 22.20 8.84 -0.67
CA LYS A 267 23.59 8.89 -1.11
C LYS A 267 24.47 8.94 0.13
N HIS A 268 25.36 7.98 0.28
CA HIS A 268 26.33 7.97 1.37
C HIS A 268 27.59 7.21 0.96
N ASN A 269 28.73 7.89 0.87
CA ASN A 269 29.99 7.32 0.36
C ASN A 269 29.81 6.65 -1.02
N SER A 270 30.08 5.35 -1.11
CA SER A 270 29.87 4.52 -2.31
C SER A 270 28.44 4.01 -2.46
N PHE A 271 27.58 4.17 -1.44
CA PHE A 271 26.21 3.70 -1.48
C PHE A 271 25.28 4.76 -2.08
N ASN A 272 24.78 4.46 -3.28
CA ASN A 272 23.84 5.31 -3.99
C ASN A 272 22.60 4.47 -4.32
N TYR A 273 21.51 4.69 -3.57
CA TYR A 273 20.28 3.91 -3.70
C TYR A 273 19.23 4.69 -4.49
N LYS A 274 18.79 4.11 -5.60
CA LYS A 274 17.88 4.76 -6.54
C LYS A 274 16.43 4.64 -6.12
N MET A 275 15.62 5.54 -6.65
CA MET A 275 14.15 5.53 -6.54
C MET A 275 13.51 5.82 -7.89
N LYS A 276 12.32 5.29 -8.10
CA LYS A 276 11.50 5.52 -9.30
C LYS A 276 10.04 5.71 -8.90
N ASN A 277 9.35 6.57 -9.66
CA ASN A 277 7.90 6.59 -9.60
C ASN A 277 7.35 5.40 -10.39
N PHE A 278 6.41 4.67 -9.80
CA PHE A 278 5.76 3.51 -10.41
C PHE A 278 4.39 3.90 -10.96
N ASP A 279 4.17 3.64 -12.23
CA ASP A 279 2.90 3.91 -12.92
C ASP A 279 1.88 2.79 -12.63
N TRP A 280 1.21 2.92 -11.49
CA TRP A 280 0.20 1.99 -11.04
C TRP A 280 -1.03 1.94 -11.96
N SER A 281 -1.36 3.04 -12.64
CA SER A 281 -2.50 3.09 -13.56
C SER A 281 -2.23 2.22 -14.78
N LYS A 282 -1.09 2.45 -15.42
CA LYS A 282 -0.63 1.65 -16.55
C LYS A 282 -0.42 0.18 -16.18
N TYR A 283 0.04 -0.10 -14.97
CA TYR A 283 0.18 -1.46 -14.45
C TYR A 283 -1.16 -2.19 -14.36
N LEU A 284 -2.21 -1.51 -13.90
CA LEU A 284 -3.55 -2.10 -13.80
C LEU A 284 -4.27 -2.26 -15.15
N GLU A 285 -3.81 -1.58 -16.19
CA GLU A 285 -4.35 -1.68 -17.57
C GLU A 285 -3.77 -2.86 -18.35
N ARG A 286 -2.67 -3.46 -17.89
CA ARG A 286 -2.01 -4.63 -18.50
C ARG A 286 -2.70 -5.93 -18.12
#